data_6c5ee8be35dabb237bb5be4286b8d9bd
#
_entry.id   6c5ee8be35dabb237bb5be4286b8d9bd
#
_cell.length_a   1.000
_cell.length_b   1.000
_cell.length_c   1.000
_cell.angle_alpha   90.00
_cell.angle_beta   90.00
_cell.angle_gamma   90.00
#
_symmetry.space_group_name_H-M   'P 1'
#
loop_
_entity.id
_entity.type
_entity.pdbx_description
1 polymer ?
#
loop_
_entity_poly.entity_id
_entity_poly.type
_entity_poly.pdbx_seq_one_letter_code
_entity_poly.pdbx_strand_id
1 'polypeptide(L)'
;MLGVDLLLHAGLLAALYQRPSPFLLPPMEAFRRIPIGYAGFLVAAAFLVWVEASLGVRGWRRGVAIGAVVGGAIWASLALGLYSITTAAPDLLVAWTVGQTVEMAYAGAFVGWALAMETHRSVFTVDIAASLGWVVLTVLLQSFGVVPIGVPG
;
A
#
# COMPACT_ATOMS: atom_id res chain seq x y z
N MET A 1 -1.19 3.60 -6.09
CA MET A 1 -1.03 3.24 -4.66
C MET A 1 -2.31 3.46 -3.87
N LEU A 2 -2.87 4.67 -3.77
CA LEU A 2 -4.02 4.98 -2.87
C LEU A 2 -5.22 4.03 -3.01
N GLY A 3 -5.61 3.63 -4.23
CA GLY A 3 -6.74 2.71 -4.41
C GLY A 3 -6.45 1.29 -3.91
N VAL A 4 -5.23 0.80 -4.12
CA VAL A 4 -4.79 -0.52 -3.62
C VAL A 4 -4.66 -0.49 -2.09
N ASP A 5 -4.12 0.59 -1.53
CA ASP A 5 -4.06 0.82 -0.08
C ASP A 5 -5.45 0.74 0.56
N LEU A 6 -6.43 1.43 -0.02
CA LEU A 6 -7.81 1.37 0.46
C LEU A 6 -8.37 -0.06 0.41
N LEU A 7 -8.17 -0.79 -0.70
CA LEU A 7 -8.61 -2.19 -0.81
C LEU A 7 -7.96 -3.08 0.25
N LEU A 8 -6.66 -2.93 0.45
CA LEU A 8 -5.92 -3.74 1.42
C LEU A 8 -6.33 -3.37 2.85
N HIS A 9 -6.22 -2.12 3.24
CA HIS A 9 -6.37 -1.71 4.64
C HIS A 9 -7.82 -1.51 5.08
N ALA A 10 -8.66 -0.86 4.28
CA ALA A 10 -10.08 -0.69 4.60
C ALA A 10 -10.96 -1.85 4.12
N GLY A 11 -10.41 -2.76 3.29
CA GLY A 11 -11.05 -3.96 2.81
C GLY A 11 -10.51 -5.21 3.49
N LEU A 12 -9.49 -5.82 2.88
CA LEU A 12 -9.03 -7.16 3.24
C LEU A 12 -8.47 -7.27 4.67
N LEU A 13 -7.78 -6.25 5.15
CA LEU A 13 -7.15 -6.22 6.48
C LEU A 13 -8.03 -5.54 7.55
N ALA A 14 -9.22 -5.04 7.19
CA ALA A 14 -10.09 -4.29 8.10
C ALA A 14 -10.39 -5.07 9.40
N ALA A 15 -10.59 -6.38 9.31
CA ALA A 15 -10.84 -7.24 10.48
C ALA A 15 -9.66 -7.28 11.47
N LEU A 16 -8.42 -7.11 11.00
CA LEU A 16 -7.25 -7.03 11.89
C LEU A 16 -7.23 -5.74 12.69
N TYR A 17 -7.62 -4.63 12.07
CA TYR A 17 -7.67 -3.31 12.72
C TYR A 17 -8.81 -3.16 13.73
N GLN A 18 -9.85 -3.99 13.63
CA GLN A 18 -10.97 -3.99 14.57
C GLN A 18 -10.66 -4.76 15.87
N ARG A 19 -9.57 -5.52 15.92
CA ARG A 19 -9.16 -6.24 17.11
C ARG A 19 -8.63 -5.27 18.18
N PRO A 20 -9.04 -5.42 19.46
CA PRO A 20 -8.44 -4.65 20.54
C PRO A 20 -6.92 -4.82 20.54
N SER A 21 -6.19 -3.71 20.50
CA SER A 21 -4.73 -3.73 20.45
C SER A 21 -4.17 -2.55 21.25
N PRO A 22 -3.24 -2.79 22.19
CA PRO A 22 -2.56 -1.70 22.87
C PRO A 22 -1.56 -0.97 21.96
N PHE A 23 -1.28 -1.52 20.80
CA PHE A 23 -0.35 -0.96 19.81
C PHE A 23 -1.03 0.00 18.84
N LEU A 24 -2.29 -0.25 18.46
CA LEU A 24 -3.02 0.59 17.53
C LEU A 24 -3.68 1.77 18.25
N LEU A 25 -3.73 2.90 17.57
CA LEU A 25 -4.48 4.07 18.03
C LEU A 25 -5.98 3.80 18.00
N PRO A 26 -6.75 4.48 18.87
CA PRO A 26 -8.20 4.50 18.73
C PRO A 26 -8.62 4.92 17.31
N PRO A 27 -9.71 4.33 16.75
CA PRO A 27 -10.07 4.51 15.34
C PRO A 27 -10.18 5.98 14.90
N MET A 28 -10.79 6.84 15.72
CA MET A 28 -10.95 8.27 15.40
C MET A 28 -9.61 9.02 15.39
N GLU A 29 -8.68 8.64 16.25
CA GLU A 29 -7.33 9.24 16.28
C GLU A 29 -6.51 8.77 15.09
N ALA A 30 -6.58 7.47 14.75
CA ALA A 30 -5.96 6.91 13.56
C ALA A 30 -6.48 7.60 12.30
N PHE A 31 -7.81 7.80 12.19
CA PHE A 31 -8.44 8.50 11.06
C PHE A 31 -7.86 9.92 10.85
N ARG A 32 -7.68 10.68 11.93
CA ARG A 32 -7.10 12.04 11.88
C ARG A 32 -5.65 12.04 11.39
N ARG A 33 -4.93 10.92 11.53
CA ARG A 33 -3.52 10.77 11.14
C ARG A 33 -3.32 10.19 9.73
N ILE A 34 -4.39 9.80 9.03
CA ILE A 34 -4.33 9.30 7.65
C ILE A 34 -3.49 10.19 6.72
N PRO A 35 -3.61 11.55 6.74
CA PRO A 35 -2.80 12.40 5.88
C PRO A 35 -1.29 12.27 6.13
N ILE A 36 -0.88 11.97 7.37
CA ILE A 36 0.53 11.72 7.73
C ILE A 36 1.00 10.41 7.09
N GLY A 37 0.16 9.36 7.13
CA GLY A 37 0.44 8.09 6.46
C GLY A 37 0.64 8.28 4.95
N TYR A 38 -0.22 9.06 4.31
CA TYR A 38 -0.08 9.36 2.88
C TYR A 38 1.16 10.17 2.54
N ALA A 39 1.61 11.06 3.43
CA ALA A 39 2.91 11.72 3.26
C ALA A 39 4.06 10.70 3.28
N GLY A 40 4.00 9.68 4.13
CA GLY A 40 4.93 8.55 4.13
C GLY A 40 4.93 7.79 2.78
N PHE A 41 3.76 7.54 2.21
CA PHE A 41 3.66 6.91 0.87
C PHE A 41 4.27 7.76 -0.25
N LEU A 42 4.16 9.09 -0.18
CA LEU A 42 4.83 9.97 -1.14
C LEU A 42 6.36 9.83 -1.07
N VAL A 43 6.91 9.73 0.13
CA VAL A 43 8.35 9.49 0.32
C VAL A 43 8.76 8.13 -0.25
N ALA A 44 7.99 7.07 0.04
CA ALA A 44 8.25 5.74 -0.49
C ALA A 44 8.14 5.70 -2.03
N ALA A 45 7.14 6.38 -2.60
CA ALA A 45 6.97 6.47 -4.04
C ALA A 45 8.12 7.23 -4.71
N ALA A 46 8.56 8.36 -4.15
CA ALA A 46 9.71 9.12 -4.65
C ALA A 46 11.00 8.28 -4.61
N PHE A 47 11.21 7.54 -3.53
CA PHE A 47 12.33 6.62 -3.40
C PHE A 47 12.28 5.50 -4.45
N LEU A 48 11.11 4.89 -4.67
CA LEU A 48 10.94 3.86 -5.69
C LEU A 48 11.22 4.39 -7.10
N VAL A 49 10.72 5.58 -7.45
CA VAL A 49 11.01 6.23 -8.74
C VAL A 49 12.51 6.44 -8.89
N TRP A 50 13.17 6.94 -7.86
CA TRP A 50 14.62 7.14 -7.88
C TRP A 50 15.38 5.83 -8.08
N VAL A 51 15.03 4.76 -7.35
CA VAL A 51 15.66 3.43 -7.49
C VAL A 51 15.48 2.89 -8.90
N GLU A 52 14.24 2.87 -9.41
CA GLU A 52 13.97 2.30 -10.73
C GLU A 52 14.63 3.10 -11.85
N ALA A 53 14.64 4.42 -11.76
CA ALA A 53 15.34 5.28 -12.72
C ALA A 53 16.86 5.05 -12.67
N SER A 54 17.45 4.95 -11.48
CA SER A 54 18.88 4.71 -11.29
C SER A 54 19.32 3.34 -11.81
N LEU A 55 18.47 2.33 -11.72
CA LEU A 55 18.71 0.98 -12.24
C LEU A 55 18.35 0.84 -13.74
N GLY A 56 17.91 1.90 -14.39
CA GLY A 56 17.50 1.88 -15.79
C GLY A 56 16.35 0.93 -16.08
N VAL A 57 15.43 0.79 -15.11
CA VAL A 57 14.25 -0.07 -15.25
C VAL A 57 13.40 0.43 -16.41
N ARG A 58 12.97 -0.50 -17.29
CA ARG A 58 12.03 -0.24 -18.38
C ARG A 58 11.00 -1.36 -18.43
N GLY A 59 9.72 -0.98 -18.42
CA GLY A 59 8.57 -1.89 -18.52
C GLY A 59 8.08 -2.42 -17.19
N TRP A 60 6.79 -2.70 -17.17
CA TRP A 60 6.04 -3.03 -15.95
C TRP A 60 6.55 -4.28 -15.21
N ARG A 61 7.01 -5.32 -15.94
CA ARG A 61 7.47 -6.57 -15.30
C ARG A 61 8.72 -6.38 -14.43
N ARG A 62 9.68 -5.59 -14.92
CA ARG A 62 10.88 -5.24 -14.13
C ARG A 62 10.51 -4.33 -12.98
N GLY A 63 9.60 -3.38 -13.20
CA GLY A 63 9.07 -2.50 -12.16
C GLY A 63 8.41 -3.29 -11.03
N VAL A 64 7.53 -4.27 -11.34
CA VAL A 64 6.96 -5.18 -10.32
C VAL A 64 8.04 -5.85 -9.48
N ALA A 65 9.05 -6.42 -10.13
CA ALA A 65 10.10 -7.14 -9.42
C ALA A 65 10.91 -6.24 -8.48
N ILE A 66 11.30 -5.04 -8.95
CA ILE A 66 12.04 -4.07 -8.14
C ILE A 66 11.15 -3.53 -7.02
N GLY A 67 9.90 -3.16 -7.31
CA GLY A 67 8.94 -2.70 -6.31
C GLY A 67 8.71 -3.74 -5.21
N ALA A 68 8.56 -5.02 -5.58
CA ALA A 68 8.40 -6.12 -4.62
C ALA A 68 9.65 -6.30 -3.73
N VAL A 69 10.84 -6.24 -4.30
CA VAL A 69 12.10 -6.37 -3.55
C VAL A 69 12.27 -5.19 -2.59
N VAL A 70 12.08 -3.96 -3.07
CA VAL A 70 12.20 -2.75 -2.27
C VAL A 70 11.15 -2.72 -1.16
N GLY A 71 9.88 -2.98 -1.50
CA GLY A 71 8.78 -3.04 -0.53
C GLY A 71 9.00 -4.12 0.52
N GLY A 72 9.32 -5.34 0.08
CA GLY A 72 9.59 -6.46 0.99
C GLY A 72 10.75 -6.18 1.94
N ALA A 73 11.86 -5.61 1.45
CA ALA A 73 13.01 -5.28 2.28
C ALA A 73 12.67 -4.21 3.33
N ILE A 74 12.01 -3.13 2.93
CA ILE A 74 11.64 -2.02 3.84
C ILE A 74 10.67 -2.52 4.90
N TRP A 75 9.57 -3.16 4.48
CA TRP A 75 8.50 -3.53 5.41
C TRP A 75 8.84 -4.74 6.27
N ALA A 76 9.60 -5.70 5.77
CA ALA A 76 10.11 -6.79 6.61
C ALA A 76 11.08 -6.28 7.67
N SER A 77 11.99 -5.36 7.32
CA SER A 77 12.89 -4.73 8.29
C SER A 77 12.12 -3.96 9.36
N LEU A 78 11.11 -3.18 8.96
CA LEU A 78 10.25 -2.44 9.88
C LEU A 78 9.47 -3.39 10.80
N ALA A 79 8.87 -4.45 10.23
CA ALA A 79 8.10 -5.44 11.00
C ALA A 79 8.97 -6.14 12.04
N LEU A 80 10.18 -6.57 11.68
CA LEU A 80 11.13 -7.18 12.61
C LEU A 80 11.54 -6.19 13.73
N GLY A 81 11.80 -4.93 13.36
CA GLY A 81 12.09 -3.88 14.33
C GLY A 81 10.94 -3.65 15.30
N LEU A 82 9.71 -3.51 14.80
CA LEU A 82 8.52 -3.35 15.64
C LEU A 82 8.26 -4.59 16.51
N TYR A 83 8.40 -5.79 15.97
CA TYR A 83 8.26 -7.02 16.74
C TYR A 83 9.22 -7.09 17.92
N SER A 84 10.45 -6.57 17.75
CA SER A 84 11.47 -6.63 18.81
C SER A 84 11.24 -5.66 19.99
N ILE A 85 10.49 -4.57 19.79
CA ILE A 85 10.39 -3.48 20.78
C ILE A 85 8.95 -3.05 21.10
N THR A 86 7.93 -3.69 20.51
CA THR A 86 6.52 -3.31 20.72
C THR A 86 5.64 -4.52 21.05
N THR A 87 4.38 -4.24 21.39
CA THR A 87 3.33 -5.24 21.60
C THR A 87 2.53 -5.51 20.32
N ALA A 88 3.03 -5.12 19.15
CA ALA A 88 2.36 -5.34 17.88
C ALA A 88 2.17 -6.85 17.61
N ALA A 89 0.95 -7.24 17.26
CA ALA A 89 0.61 -8.63 16.99
C ALA A 89 1.36 -9.15 15.74
N PRO A 90 1.96 -10.34 15.76
CA PRO A 90 2.72 -10.87 14.64
C PRO A 90 1.91 -10.99 13.35
N ASP A 91 0.62 -11.35 13.43
CA ASP A 91 -0.27 -11.46 12.28
C ASP A 91 -0.52 -10.10 11.62
N LEU A 92 -0.63 -9.02 12.40
CA LEU A 92 -0.71 -7.66 11.90
C LEU A 92 0.58 -7.25 11.16
N LEU A 93 1.75 -7.55 11.74
CA LEU A 93 3.05 -7.22 11.13
C LEU A 93 3.28 -7.98 9.82
N VAL A 94 2.91 -9.27 9.78
CA VAL A 94 2.95 -10.07 8.56
C VAL A 94 2.00 -9.51 7.51
N ALA A 95 0.75 -9.20 7.89
CA ALA A 95 -0.23 -8.62 6.98
C ALA A 95 0.24 -7.28 6.40
N TRP A 96 0.84 -6.41 7.21
CA TRP A 96 1.45 -5.16 6.75
C TRP A 96 2.60 -5.41 5.78
N THR A 97 3.51 -6.33 6.12
CA THR A 97 4.66 -6.65 5.25
C THR A 97 4.19 -7.13 3.88
N VAL A 98 3.24 -8.07 3.86
CA VAL A 98 2.71 -8.61 2.60
C VAL A 98 1.93 -7.55 1.84
N GLY A 99 1.00 -6.85 2.49
CA GLY A 99 0.17 -5.82 1.88
C GLY A 99 1.00 -4.72 1.24
N GLN A 100 1.94 -4.18 1.99
CA GLN A 100 2.80 -3.10 1.53
C GLN A 100 3.81 -3.55 0.46
N THR A 101 4.25 -4.81 0.51
CA THR A 101 5.05 -5.39 -0.58
C THR A 101 4.26 -5.45 -1.89
N VAL A 102 2.99 -5.85 -1.82
CA VAL A 102 2.08 -5.86 -2.97
C VAL A 102 1.85 -4.45 -3.50
N GLU A 103 1.64 -3.48 -2.63
CA GLU A 103 1.50 -2.07 -3.04
C GLU A 103 2.74 -1.52 -3.73
N MET A 104 3.91 -1.79 -3.18
CA MET A 104 5.18 -1.36 -3.79
C MET A 104 5.43 -2.06 -5.14
N ALA A 105 5.06 -3.34 -5.26
CA ALA A 105 5.11 -4.07 -6.53
C ALA A 105 4.17 -3.45 -7.58
N TYR A 106 2.95 -3.10 -7.17
CA TYR A 106 1.99 -2.41 -8.03
C TYR A 106 2.49 -1.03 -8.44
N ALA A 107 3.00 -0.23 -7.50
CA ALA A 107 3.59 1.07 -7.80
C ALA A 107 4.78 0.95 -8.77
N GLY A 108 5.67 -0.03 -8.54
CA GLY A 108 6.79 -0.32 -9.42
C GLY A 108 6.37 -0.69 -10.83
N ALA A 109 5.25 -1.42 -10.99
CA ALA A 109 4.70 -1.68 -12.32
C ALA A 109 4.40 -0.38 -13.09
N PHE A 110 3.77 0.59 -12.44
CA PHE A 110 3.44 1.89 -13.05
C PHE A 110 4.68 2.73 -13.32
N VAL A 111 5.62 2.79 -12.36
CA VAL A 111 6.88 3.51 -12.53
C VAL A 111 7.69 2.93 -13.68
N GLY A 112 7.91 1.61 -13.69
CA GLY A 112 8.66 0.94 -14.75
C GLY A 112 7.99 1.07 -16.12
N TRP A 113 6.66 1.07 -16.17
CA TRP A 113 5.90 1.35 -17.38
C TRP A 113 6.06 2.81 -17.81
N ALA A 114 5.92 3.77 -16.89
CA ALA A 114 6.10 5.19 -17.16
C ALA A 114 7.51 5.50 -17.69
N LEU A 115 8.54 4.88 -17.12
CA LEU A 115 9.93 5.05 -17.55
C LEU A 115 10.22 4.44 -18.94
N ALA A 116 9.33 3.57 -19.45
CA ALA A 116 9.44 3.00 -20.79
C ALA A 116 8.70 3.80 -21.86
N MET A 117 7.83 4.75 -21.46
CA MET A 117 6.99 5.53 -22.36
C MET A 117 7.62 6.87 -22.71
N GLU A 118 7.44 7.32 -23.97
CA GLU A 118 7.83 8.68 -24.40
C GLU A 118 6.84 9.75 -23.91
N THR A 119 5.58 9.35 -23.66
CA THR A 119 4.50 10.26 -23.25
C THR A 119 3.83 9.76 -21.98
N HIS A 120 3.86 10.55 -20.91
CA HIS A 120 3.34 10.15 -19.60
C HIS A 120 1.83 10.33 -19.41
N ARG A 121 1.13 11.00 -20.35
CA ARG A 121 -0.33 11.25 -20.23
C ARG A 121 -1.16 9.97 -20.10
N SER A 122 -0.85 8.96 -20.89
CA SER A 122 -1.56 7.67 -20.86
C SER A 122 -1.36 6.93 -19.53
N VAL A 123 -0.15 6.98 -18.98
CA VAL A 123 0.17 6.36 -17.68
C VAL A 123 -0.64 7.00 -16.57
N PHE A 124 -0.69 8.33 -16.53
CA PHE A 124 -1.46 9.06 -15.52
C PHE A 124 -2.97 8.77 -15.61
N THR A 125 -3.53 8.73 -16.83
CA THR A 125 -4.94 8.40 -17.01
C THR A 125 -5.27 6.98 -16.56
N VAL A 126 -4.41 6.01 -16.88
CA VAL A 126 -4.60 4.62 -16.47
C VAL A 126 -4.44 4.46 -14.95
N ASP A 127 -3.48 5.14 -14.32
CA ASP A 127 -3.30 5.10 -12.85
C ASP A 127 -4.54 5.66 -12.13
N ILE A 128 -5.10 6.79 -12.59
CA ILE A 128 -6.35 7.34 -12.04
C ILE A 128 -7.50 6.34 -12.23
N ALA A 129 -7.69 5.81 -13.44
CA ALA A 129 -8.77 4.86 -13.73
C ALA A 129 -8.65 3.58 -12.89
N ALA A 130 -7.44 3.05 -12.75
CA ALA A 130 -7.16 1.89 -11.92
C ALA A 130 -7.42 2.20 -10.44
N SER A 131 -6.98 3.36 -9.94
CA SER A 131 -7.22 3.78 -8.55
C SER A 131 -8.71 3.91 -8.25
N LEU A 132 -9.49 4.51 -9.14
CA LEU A 132 -10.95 4.57 -9.03
C LEU A 132 -11.58 3.16 -9.07
N GLY A 133 -11.10 2.29 -9.94
CA GLY A 133 -11.54 0.88 -10.00
C GLY A 133 -11.34 0.14 -8.67
N TRP A 134 -10.20 0.33 -8.01
CA TRP A 134 -9.93 -0.25 -6.69
C TRP A 134 -10.85 0.30 -5.60
N VAL A 135 -11.12 1.61 -5.61
CA VAL A 135 -12.09 2.23 -4.69
C VAL A 135 -13.48 1.64 -4.88
N VAL A 136 -13.95 1.56 -6.12
CA VAL A 136 -15.26 0.95 -6.46
C VAL A 136 -15.31 -0.51 -6.01
N LEU A 137 -14.27 -1.28 -6.27
CA LEU A 137 -14.19 -2.68 -5.83
C LEU A 137 -14.27 -2.79 -4.31
N THR A 138 -13.56 -1.95 -3.56
CA THR A 138 -13.62 -1.93 -2.10
C THR A 138 -15.04 -1.67 -1.60
N VAL A 139 -15.70 -0.64 -2.16
CA VAL A 139 -17.09 -0.30 -1.81
C VAL A 139 -18.05 -1.45 -2.13
N LEU A 140 -17.89 -2.10 -3.28
CA LEU A 140 -18.71 -3.26 -3.64
C LEU A 140 -18.51 -4.42 -2.66
N LEU A 141 -17.26 -4.77 -2.34
CA LEU A 141 -16.96 -5.86 -1.41
C LEU A 141 -17.55 -5.58 -0.02
N GLN A 142 -17.51 -4.33 0.44
CA GLN A 142 -18.15 -3.90 1.68
C GLN A 142 -19.68 -3.98 1.59
N SER A 143 -20.26 -3.53 0.47
CA SER A 143 -21.72 -3.54 0.26
C SER A 143 -22.31 -4.94 0.22
N PHE A 144 -21.55 -5.91 -0.30
CA PHE A 144 -21.95 -7.33 -0.30
C PHE A 144 -21.56 -8.09 0.97
N GLY A 145 -21.00 -7.42 1.97
CA GLY A 145 -20.61 -8.05 3.24
C GLY A 145 -19.43 -9.03 3.12
N VAL A 146 -18.67 -8.99 2.02
CA VAL A 146 -17.47 -9.82 1.82
C VAL A 146 -16.33 -9.36 2.72
N VAL A 147 -16.23 -8.06 2.95
CA VAL A 147 -15.28 -7.45 3.89
C VAL A 147 -16.03 -6.55 4.88
N PRO A 148 -15.55 -6.43 6.13
CA PRO A 148 -16.24 -5.62 7.13
C PRO A 148 -16.19 -4.13 6.74
N ILE A 149 -17.30 -3.43 7.01
CA ILE A 149 -17.31 -1.98 6.93
C ILE A 149 -16.50 -1.47 8.12
N GLY A 150 -15.44 -0.73 7.85
CA GLY A 150 -14.64 -0.06 8.88
C GLY A 150 -15.42 1.14 9.45
N VAL A 151 -16.48 0.85 10.25
CA VAL A 151 -17.18 1.91 10.97
C VAL A 151 -16.43 2.14 12.28
N PRO A 152 -15.97 3.36 12.57
CA PRO A 152 -15.50 3.70 13.90
C PRO A 152 -16.69 3.56 14.86
N GLY A 153 -16.62 2.56 15.76
CA GLY A 153 -17.55 2.45 16.88
C GLY A 153 -17.28 3.52 17.92
#